data_b5446f0976fe21fcb6fb4f5f1ce8d84d
#
_entry.id   b5446f0976fe21fcb6fb4f5f1ce8d84d
#
_cell.length_a   1.000
_cell.length_b   1.000
_cell.length_c   1.000
_cell.angle_alpha   90.00
_cell.angle_beta   90.00
_cell.angle_gamma   90.00
#
_symmetry.space_group_name_H-M   'P 1'
#
loop_
_entity.id
_entity.type
_entity.pdbx_description
1 polymer ?
#
loop_
_entity_poly.entity_id
_entity_poly.type
_entity_poly.pdbx_seq_one_letter_code
_entity_poly.pdbx_strand_id
1 'polypeptide(L)'
;IPGQYSLQQNFPNPFNPSTEIRFDLPSDGYVNLEVYNLTGQKVKTLESRNMQPGFHSVIWDGTNHDGEKVSTGMYFYTIQAGTFYNTKKMLFLK
;
A
#
# COMPACT_ATOMS: atom_id res chain seq x y z
N ILE A 1 9.96 8.63 16.34
CA ILE A 1 9.90 9.13 14.95
C ILE A 1 10.93 8.39 14.11
N PRO A 2 10.53 7.86 12.94
CA PRO A 2 11.47 7.17 12.06
C PRO A 2 12.56 8.10 11.56
N GLY A 3 13.77 7.56 11.37
CA GLY A 3 14.88 8.32 10.85
C GLY A 3 14.91 8.41 9.33
N GLN A 4 14.12 7.60 8.64
CA GLN A 4 14.10 7.58 7.19
C GLN A 4 12.79 7.00 6.69
N TYR A 5 12.49 7.23 5.41
CA TYR A 5 11.34 6.63 4.75
C TYR A 5 11.53 5.13 4.58
N SER A 6 10.44 4.38 4.69
CA SER A 6 10.47 2.94 4.51
C SER A 6 9.10 2.45 4.06
N LEU A 7 9.08 1.47 3.16
CA LEU A 7 7.89 0.73 2.79
C LEU A 7 8.18 -0.73 3.04
N GLN A 8 7.36 -1.38 3.87
CA GLN A 8 7.59 -2.76 4.25
C GLN A 8 6.76 -3.69 3.39
N GLN A 9 7.21 -4.96 3.30
CA GLN A 9 6.46 -5.99 2.64
C GLN A 9 5.16 -6.21 3.41
N ASN A 10 4.05 -6.31 2.68
CA ASN A 10 2.75 -6.57 3.28
C ASN A 10 2.76 -7.88 4.06
N PHE A 11 1.96 -7.95 5.10
CA PHE A 11 1.85 -9.15 5.92
C PHE A 11 0.39 -9.37 6.32
N PRO A 12 -0.14 -10.58 6.16
CA PRO A 12 0.48 -11.76 5.56
C PRO A 12 0.65 -11.63 4.05
N ASN A 13 1.58 -12.40 3.50
CA ASN A 13 1.83 -12.47 2.05
C ASN A 13 2.30 -13.89 1.72
N PRO A 14 1.53 -14.71 0.99
CA PRO A 14 0.23 -14.41 0.39
C PRO A 14 -0.85 -14.07 1.43
N PHE A 15 -1.90 -13.40 1.02
CA PHE A 15 -2.94 -12.99 1.95
C PHE A 15 -4.34 -13.40 1.48
N ASN A 16 -5.25 -13.49 2.45
CA ASN A 16 -6.66 -13.83 2.22
C ASN A 16 -7.45 -13.56 3.49
N PRO A 17 -8.44 -12.66 3.50
CA PRO A 17 -8.74 -11.71 2.41
C PRO A 17 -8.01 -10.38 2.55
N SER A 18 -7.31 -10.14 3.67
CA SER A 18 -6.73 -8.82 3.92
C SER A 18 -5.28 -8.93 4.30
N THR A 19 -4.58 -7.82 4.14
CA THR A 19 -3.17 -7.71 4.46
C THR A 19 -2.88 -6.32 4.99
N GLU A 20 -1.84 -6.22 5.82
CA GLU A 20 -1.39 -4.95 6.38
C GLU A 20 -0.13 -4.48 5.67
N ILE A 21 -0.11 -3.21 5.32
CA ILE A 21 1.05 -2.56 4.72
C ILE A 21 1.53 -1.50 5.70
N ARG A 22 2.81 -1.60 6.10
CA ARG A 22 3.43 -0.65 7.03
C ARG A 22 4.41 0.23 6.29
N PHE A 23 4.44 1.49 6.68
CA PHE A 23 5.37 2.45 6.09
C PHE A 23 5.76 3.49 7.12
N ASP A 24 6.98 4.00 6.99
CA ASP A 24 7.56 4.94 7.94
C ASP A 24 7.78 6.28 7.26
N LEU A 25 7.44 7.36 7.98
CA LEU A 25 7.59 8.72 7.51
C LEU A 25 8.47 9.50 8.49
N PRO A 26 9.64 10.01 8.05
CA PRO A 26 10.50 10.81 8.94
C PRO A 26 10.03 12.26 9.05
N SER A 27 9.21 12.73 8.11
CA SER A 27 8.71 14.10 8.12
C SER A 27 7.28 14.11 7.61
N ASP A 28 6.55 15.19 7.90
CA ASP A 28 5.19 15.33 7.41
C ASP A 28 5.19 15.64 5.92
N GLY A 29 4.06 15.36 5.27
CA GLY A 29 3.88 15.62 3.86
C GLY A 29 2.74 14.82 3.29
N TYR A 30 2.50 15.05 2.01
CA TYR A 30 1.43 14.35 1.29
C TYR A 30 1.88 12.96 0.92
N VAL A 31 1.03 11.96 1.16
CA VAL A 31 1.33 10.56 0.91
C VAL A 31 0.29 9.98 -0.02
N ASN A 32 0.75 9.31 -1.07
CA ASN A 32 -0.06 8.47 -1.94
C ASN A 32 0.39 7.04 -1.79
N LEU A 33 -0.55 6.14 -1.46
CA LEU A 33 -0.30 4.71 -1.38
C LEU A 33 -1.39 4.03 -2.18
N GLU A 34 -1.01 3.38 -3.28
CA GLU A 34 -1.97 2.89 -4.27
C GLU A 34 -1.65 1.46 -4.66
N VAL A 35 -2.71 0.70 -5.00
CA VAL A 35 -2.60 -0.69 -5.44
C VAL A 35 -2.88 -0.75 -6.93
N TYR A 36 -2.06 -1.52 -7.65
CA TYR A 36 -2.16 -1.72 -9.10
C TYR A 36 -2.21 -3.22 -9.41
N ASN A 37 -2.86 -3.57 -10.52
CA ASN A 37 -2.83 -4.95 -11.01
C ASN A 37 -1.63 -5.16 -11.95
N LEU A 38 -1.51 -6.36 -12.50
CA LEU A 38 -0.37 -6.73 -13.36
C LEU A 38 -0.28 -5.90 -14.64
N THR A 39 -1.40 -5.39 -15.13
CA THR A 39 -1.40 -4.57 -16.34
C THR A 39 -1.16 -3.10 -16.05
N GLY A 40 -0.93 -2.74 -14.78
CA GLY A 40 -0.65 -1.37 -14.40
C GLY A 40 -1.87 -0.51 -14.15
N GLN A 41 -3.04 -1.11 -14.09
CA GLN A 41 -4.27 -0.37 -13.80
C GLN A 41 -4.41 -0.17 -12.31
N LYS A 42 -4.80 1.04 -11.91
CA LYS A 42 -5.04 1.34 -10.49
C LYS A 42 -6.28 0.60 -10.02
N VAL A 43 -6.12 -0.13 -8.93
CA VAL A 43 -7.18 -0.92 -8.31
C VAL A 43 -7.80 -0.17 -7.14
N LYS A 44 -6.96 0.43 -6.30
CA LYS A 44 -7.43 1.09 -5.07
C LYS A 44 -6.42 2.12 -4.61
N THR A 45 -6.90 3.24 -4.11
CA THR A 45 -6.07 4.19 -3.38
C THR A 45 -6.27 3.93 -1.88
N LEU A 46 -5.19 3.57 -1.20
CA LEU A 46 -5.24 3.25 0.23
C LEU A 46 -5.05 4.51 1.08
N GLU A 47 -4.12 5.39 0.68
CA GLU A 47 -3.90 6.68 1.33
C GLU A 47 -3.68 7.74 0.26
N SER A 48 -4.27 8.90 0.48
CA SER A 48 -4.08 10.08 -0.39
C SER A 48 -4.38 11.31 0.44
N ARG A 49 -3.42 11.68 1.31
CA ARG A 49 -3.63 12.80 2.25
C ARG A 49 -2.31 13.22 2.86
N ASN A 50 -2.32 14.38 3.51
CA ASN A 50 -1.18 14.78 4.33
C ASN A 50 -1.13 13.93 5.59
N MET A 51 0.06 13.45 5.93
CA MET A 51 0.28 12.60 7.09
C MET A 51 1.45 13.13 7.90
N GLN A 52 1.39 12.89 9.21
CA GLN A 52 2.43 13.32 10.13
C GLN A 52 3.56 12.31 10.17
N PRO A 53 4.75 12.70 10.66
CA PRO A 53 5.83 11.74 10.86
C PRO A 53 5.39 10.62 11.78
N GLY A 54 5.89 9.42 11.54
CA GLY A 54 5.56 8.30 12.41
C GLY A 54 5.62 6.97 11.70
N PHE A 55 5.28 5.93 12.47
CA PHE A 55 5.13 4.57 11.96
C PHE A 55 3.66 4.38 11.64
N HIS A 56 3.36 4.14 10.38
CA HIS A 56 1.98 4.07 9.89
C HIS A 56 1.67 2.69 9.32
N SER A 57 0.39 2.36 9.28
CA SER A 57 -0.06 1.13 8.63
C SER A 57 -1.44 1.34 8.02
N VAL A 58 -1.76 0.52 7.02
CA VAL A 58 -3.06 0.51 6.38
C VAL A 58 -3.41 -0.92 6.01
N ILE A 59 -4.69 -1.23 6.02
CA ILE A 59 -5.19 -2.55 5.65
C ILE A 59 -5.78 -2.48 4.26
N TRP A 60 -5.41 -3.43 3.39
CA TRP A 60 -6.11 -3.66 2.12
C TRP A 60 -6.90 -4.95 2.23
N ASP A 61 -8.17 -4.86 1.92
CA ASP A 61 -9.11 -5.97 2.08
C ASP A 61 -9.40 -6.70 0.77
N GLY A 62 -8.58 -6.43 -0.27
CA GLY A 62 -8.77 -7.11 -1.56
C GLY A 62 -9.91 -6.56 -2.39
N THR A 63 -10.31 -5.31 -2.17
CA THR A 63 -11.38 -4.69 -2.93
C THR A 63 -10.89 -3.55 -3.79
N ASN A 64 -11.63 -3.24 -4.87
CA ASN A 64 -11.36 -2.11 -5.72
C ASN A 64 -12.09 -0.86 -5.20
N HIS A 65 -12.06 0.24 -5.98
CA HIS A 65 -12.71 1.50 -5.60
C HIS A 65 -14.21 1.35 -5.35
N ASP A 66 -14.85 0.41 -6.03
CA ASP A 66 -16.29 0.22 -5.91
C ASP A 66 -16.66 -0.73 -4.77
N GLY A 67 -15.66 -1.18 -4.02
CA GLY A 67 -15.90 -2.13 -2.92
C GLY A 67 -16.06 -3.56 -3.38
N GLU A 68 -15.77 -3.86 -4.63
CA GLU A 68 -15.89 -5.20 -5.19
C GLU A 68 -14.60 -5.97 -4.98
N LYS A 69 -14.69 -7.25 -4.68
CA LYS A 69 -13.53 -8.09 -4.53
C LYS A 69 -12.83 -8.28 -5.86
N VAL A 70 -11.50 -8.14 -5.83
CA VAL A 70 -10.71 -8.35 -7.04
C VAL A 70 -10.32 -9.81 -7.15
N SER A 71 -9.85 -10.21 -8.34
CA SER A 71 -9.46 -11.60 -8.59
C SER A 71 -8.18 -11.94 -7.85
N THR A 72 -7.98 -13.23 -7.60
CA THR A 72 -6.72 -13.72 -7.05
C THR A 72 -5.59 -13.49 -8.03
N GLY A 73 -4.39 -13.26 -7.53
CA GLY A 73 -3.23 -13.05 -8.35
C GLY A 73 -2.27 -12.05 -7.76
N MET A 74 -1.35 -11.62 -8.60
CA MET A 74 -0.29 -10.70 -8.20
C MET A 74 -0.75 -9.25 -8.32
N TYR A 75 -0.40 -8.45 -7.31
CA TYR A 75 -0.67 -7.01 -7.28
C TYR A 75 0.58 -6.27 -6.87
N PHE A 76 0.64 -4.98 -7.21
CA PHE A 76 1.72 -4.10 -6.79
C PHE A 76 1.14 -3.00 -5.93
N TYR A 77 1.91 -2.54 -4.96
CA TYR A 77 1.55 -1.33 -4.25
C TYR A 77 2.73 -0.38 -4.25
N THR A 78 2.39 0.90 -4.43
CA THR A 78 3.37 1.96 -4.60
C THR A 78 3.09 3.07 -3.61
N ILE A 79 4.15 3.53 -2.91
CA ILE A 79 4.06 4.70 -2.06
C ILE A 79 4.85 5.84 -2.70
N GLN A 80 4.30 7.03 -2.59
CA GLN A 80 5.00 8.27 -2.91
C GLN A 80 4.80 9.24 -1.77
N ALA A 81 5.91 9.70 -1.16
CA ALA A 81 5.89 10.60 -0.02
C ALA A 81 7.11 11.49 -0.14
N GLY A 82 6.88 12.78 -0.44
CA GLY A 82 7.99 13.69 -0.74
C GLY A 82 8.76 13.18 -1.96
N THR A 83 10.06 13.00 -1.80
CA THR A 83 10.90 12.44 -2.86
C THR A 83 11.04 10.92 -2.77
N PHE A 84 10.44 10.31 -1.74
CA PHE A 84 10.50 8.86 -1.57
C PHE A 84 9.47 8.19 -2.46
N TYR A 85 9.91 7.14 -3.16
CA TYR A 85 9.07 6.36 -4.05
C TYR A 85 9.52 4.91 -3.97
N ASN A 86 8.58 4.00 -3.74
CA ASN A 86 8.90 2.59 -3.65
C ASN A 86 7.70 1.75 -4.07
N THR A 87 7.98 0.60 -4.68
CA THR A 87 6.96 -0.33 -5.15
C THR A 87 7.30 -1.73 -4.65
N LYS A 88 6.29 -2.45 -4.19
CA LYS A 88 6.45 -3.85 -3.79
C LYS A 88 5.33 -4.70 -4.38
N LYS A 89 5.58 -6.00 -4.44
CA LYS A 89 4.63 -6.98 -4.95
C LYS A 89 3.94 -7.69 -3.79
N MET A 90 2.70 -8.12 -4.03
CA MET A 90 1.98 -8.95 -3.08
C MET A 90 1.12 -9.95 -3.82
N LEU A 91 0.80 -11.06 -3.18
CA LEU A 91 0.04 -12.16 -3.79
C LEU A 91 -1.26 -12.37 -3.02
N PHE A 92 -2.38 -12.21 -3.73
CA PHE A 92 -3.71 -12.43 -3.18
C PHE A 92 -4.19 -13.83 -3.59
N LEU A 93 -4.44 -14.67 -2.59
CA LEU A 93 -4.96 -16.03 -2.80
C LEU A 93 -6.29 -16.16 -2.07
N LYS A 94 -7.17 -16.99 -2.61
CA LYS A 94 -8.42 -17.35 -1.93
C LYS A 94 -8.29 -18.68 -1.25
#